data_b5959e9a1e2b08cb7a57d9b383abfab7
#
_entry.id   b5959e9a1e2b08cb7a57d9b383abfab7
#
_cell.length_a   1.000
_cell.length_b   1.000
_cell.length_c   1.000
_cell.angle_alpha   90.00
_cell.angle_beta   90.00
_cell.angle_gamma   90.00
#
_symmetry.space_group_name_H-M   'P 1'
#
loop_
_entity.id
_entity.type
_entity.pdbx_description
1 polymer ?
#
loop_
_entity_poly.entity_id
_entity_poly.type
_entity_poly.pdbx_seq_one_letter_code
_entity_poly.pdbx_strand_id
1 'polypeptide(L)'
;MNEERFQSFSEFWPYYLSEHNVARCRHVHFIGTNGFIAYLVYLVSQDWRVLLAFALSLLIAFLAFKSEAKRNASWALLLMVGLMTWVSPTFIYGVLFAYFFAWVGHFLIEHNRPATFKYTLWSLAGDFKMCAQMWTGQLWTGSTKET
;
A
#
# COMPACT_ATOMS: atom_id res chain seq x y z
N MET A 1 3.26 -7.87 -26.66
CA MET A 1 2.06 -8.52 -26.09
C MET A 1 1.53 -7.58 -25.05
N ASN A 2 0.31 -7.04 -25.24
CA ASN A 2 -0.36 -6.31 -24.17
C ASN A 2 -0.79 -7.33 -23.11
N GLU A 3 -0.07 -7.41 -22.00
CA GLU A 3 -0.54 -8.19 -20.86
C GLU A 3 -1.90 -7.62 -20.43
N GLU A 4 -2.94 -8.46 -20.46
CA GLU A 4 -4.26 -8.07 -19.99
C GLU A 4 -4.17 -7.60 -18.53
N ARG A 5 -4.81 -6.46 -18.23
CA ARG A 5 -4.88 -5.94 -16.86
C ARG A 5 -5.95 -6.69 -16.10
N PHE A 6 -5.72 -6.93 -14.81
CA PHE A 6 -6.77 -7.39 -13.91
C PHE A 6 -7.97 -6.44 -13.97
N GLN A 7 -9.17 -7.00 -13.95
CA GLN A 7 -10.41 -6.22 -14.07
C GLN A 7 -11.00 -5.84 -12.71
N SER A 8 -10.53 -6.50 -11.64
CA SER A 8 -10.99 -6.23 -10.27
C SER A 8 -9.87 -6.43 -9.25
N PHE A 9 -10.04 -5.83 -8.08
CA PHE A 9 -9.13 -6.04 -6.95
C PHE A 9 -9.15 -7.51 -6.46
N SER A 10 -10.28 -8.20 -6.60
CA SER A 10 -10.37 -9.62 -6.24
C SER A 10 -9.52 -10.53 -7.15
N GLU A 11 -9.45 -10.19 -8.44
CA GLU A 11 -8.54 -10.88 -9.37
C GLU A 11 -7.06 -10.50 -9.14
N PHE A 12 -6.80 -9.25 -8.77
CA PHE A 12 -5.45 -8.76 -8.47
C PHE A 12 -4.89 -9.34 -7.17
N TRP A 13 -5.73 -9.61 -6.16
CA TRP A 13 -5.29 -10.00 -4.82
C TRP A 13 -4.42 -11.27 -4.78
N PRO A 14 -4.77 -12.39 -5.45
CA PRO A 14 -3.88 -13.56 -5.50
C PRO A 14 -2.53 -13.25 -6.13
N TYR A 15 -2.51 -12.45 -7.20
CA TYR A 15 -1.27 -11.99 -7.81
C TYR A 15 -0.44 -11.15 -6.82
N TYR A 16 -1.07 -10.21 -6.11
CA TYR A 16 -0.39 -9.41 -5.09
C TYR A 16 0.27 -10.30 -4.03
N LEU A 17 -0.44 -11.31 -3.53
CA LEU A 17 0.12 -12.27 -2.57
C LEU A 17 1.28 -13.08 -3.16
N SER A 18 1.22 -13.48 -4.43
CA SER A 18 2.31 -14.22 -5.06
C SER A 18 3.59 -13.40 -5.20
N GLU A 19 3.47 -12.07 -5.28
CA GLU A 19 4.61 -11.13 -5.26
C GLU A 19 5.19 -10.92 -3.84
N HIS A 20 4.48 -11.39 -2.80
CA HIS A 20 4.88 -11.37 -1.38
C HIS A 20 4.98 -12.81 -0.83
N ASN A 21 5.63 -13.68 -1.60
CA ASN A 21 5.68 -15.12 -1.32
C ASN A 21 6.47 -15.46 -0.05
N VAL A 22 7.58 -14.78 0.21
CA VAL A 22 8.44 -15.03 1.35
C VAL A 22 7.88 -14.36 2.60
N ALA A 23 7.73 -15.13 3.70
CA ALA A 23 7.19 -14.61 4.95
C ALA A 23 7.96 -13.35 5.46
N ARG A 24 9.29 -13.32 5.31
CA ARG A 24 10.11 -12.17 5.71
C ARG A 24 9.74 -10.90 4.94
N CYS A 25 9.36 -11.00 3.66
CA CYS A 25 8.87 -9.87 2.88
C CYS A 25 7.59 -9.31 3.52
N ARG A 26 6.63 -10.16 3.84
CA ARG A 26 5.40 -9.77 4.53
C ARG A 26 5.66 -9.14 5.90
N HIS A 27 6.66 -9.63 6.64
CA HIS A 27 7.04 -9.05 7.94
C HIS A 27 7.57 -7.61 7.79
N VAL A 28 8.43 -7.33 6.82
CA VAL A 28 8.93 -5.96 6.63
C VAL A 28 7.84 -5.02 6.12
N HIS A 29 6.93 -5.48 5.25
CA HIS A 29 5.72 -4.72 4.87
C HIS A 29 4.84 -4.43 6.09
N PHE A 30 4.63 -5.41 6.97
CA PHE A 30 3.88 -5.23 8.21
C PHE A 30 4.49 -4.14 9.10
N ILE A 31 5.82 -4.13 9.26
CA ILE A 31 6.53 -3.07 10.02
C ILE A 31 6.33 -1.71 9.35
N GLY A 32 6.52 -1.62 8.03
CA GLY A 32 6.36 -0.38 7.27
C GLY A 32 4.94 0.19 7.38
N THR A 33 3.93 -0.64 7.16
CA THR A 33 2.51 -0.25 7.21
C THR A 33 2.09 0.17 8.62
N ASN A 34 2.47 -0.59 9.66
CA ASN A 34 2.15 -0.22 11.05
C ASN A 34 2.87 1.05 11.50
N GLY A 35 4.13 1.23 11.11
CA GLY A 35 4.87 2.45 11.38
C GLY A 35 4.23 3.67 10.73
N PHE A 36 3.76 3.53 9.48
CA PHE A 36 2.99 4.57 8.81
C PHE A 36 1.68 4.89 9.55
N ILE A 37 0.91 3.87 9.94
CA ILE A 37 -0.34 4.05 10.70
C ILE A 37 -0.08 4.76 12.02
N ALA A 38 0.92 4.32 12.79
CA ALA A 38 1.29 4.95 14.07
C ALA A 38 1.69 6.42 13.89
N TYR A 39 2.47 6.70 12.84
CA TYR A 39 2.88 8.06 12.52
C TYR A 39 1.70 8.94 12.06
N LEU A 40 0.78 8.41 11.28
CA LEU A 40 -0.46 9.11 10.89
C LEU A 40 -1.30 9.46 12.12
N VAL A 41 -1.48 8.52 13.07
CA VAL A 41 -2.17 8.77 14.34
C VAL A 41 -1.49 9.88 15.13
N TYR A 42 -0.16 9.86 15.20
CA TYR A 42 0.61 10.94 15.82
C TYR A 42 0.34 12.29 15.15
N LEU A 43 0.38 12.39 13.81
CA LEU A 43 0.11 13.64 13.09
C LEU A 43 -1.32 14.16 13.33
N VAL A 44 -2.31 13.27 13.36
CA VAL A 44 -3.71 13.62 13.70
C VAL A 44 -3.81 14.17 15.12
N SER A 45 -3.04 13.62 16.08
CA SER A 45 -3.01 14.13 17.46
C SER A 45 -2.39 15.53 17.58
N GLN A 46 -1.54 15.93 16.64
CA GLN A 46 -0.94 17.26 16.61
C GLN A 46 -1.83 18.29 15.87
N ASP A 47 -2.57 17.87 14.85
CA ASP A 47 -3.42 18.74 14.06
C ASP A 47 -4.61 17.96 13.47
N TRP A 48 -5.82 18.26 13.97
CA TRP A 48 -7.06 17.61 13.50
C TRP A 48 -7.34 17.80 12.01
N ARG A 49 -6.76 18.85 11.34
CA ARG A 49 -6.89 19.06 9.90
C ARG A 49 -6.30 17.91 9.09
N VAL A 50 -5.31 17.20 9.65
CA VAL A 50 -4.76 15.99 9.06
C VAL A 50 -5.83 14.91 8.90
N LEU A 51 -6.76 14.77 9.85
CA LEU A 51 -7.88 13.84 9.73
C LEU A 51 -8.81 14.18 8.57
N LEU A 52 -9.10 15.48 8.36
CA LEU A 52 -9.92 15.92 7.22
C LEU A 52 -9.20 15.68 5.89
N ALA A 53 -7.92 15.99 5.82
CA ALA A 53 -7.10 15.71 4.62
C ALA A 53 -7.04 14.20 4.33
N PHE A 54 -6.92 13.39 5.37
CA PHE A 54 -6.93 11.94 5.23
C PHE A 54 -8.28 11.42 4.74
N ALA A 55 -9.40 11.91 5.29
CA ALA A 55 -10.74 11.55 4.81
C ALA A 55 -10.96 11.93 3.34
N LEU A 56 -10.49 13.12 2.93
CA LEU A 56 -10.53 13.54 1.53
C LEU A 56 -9.62 12.66 0.64
N SER A 57 -8.45 12.27 1.14
CA SER A 57 -7.56 11.33 0.45
C SER A 57 -8.23 9.96 0.25
N LEU A 58 -8.95 9.45 1.25
CA LEU A 58 -9.74 8.21 1.10
C LEU A 58 -10.85 8.36 0.05
N LEU A 59 -11.51 9.52 -0.04
CA LEU A 59 -12.49 9.78 -1.07
C LEU A 59 -11.85 9.77 -2.47
N ILE A 60 -10.69 10.42 -2.63
CA ILE A 60 -9.92 10.39 -3.89
C ILE A 60 -9.57 8.95 -4.26
N ALA A 61 -9.06 8.17 -3.30
CA ALA A 61 -8.75 6.75 -3.50
C ALA A 61 -9.98 5.96 -3.93
N PHE A 62 -11.10 6.13 -3.26
CA PHE A 62 -12.36 5.45 -3.57
C PHE A 62 -12.85 5.75 -5.00
N LEU A 63 -12.86 7.02 -5.39
CA LEU A 63 -13.28 7.45 -6.73
C LEU A 63 -12.35 6.92 -7.83
N ALA A 64 -11.04 6.87 -7.55
CA ALA A 64 -10.03 6.40 -8.50
C ALA A 64 -9.84 4.88 -8.51
N PHE A 65 -10.33 4.15 -7.50
CA PHE A 65 -10.03 2.74 -7.31
C PHE A 65 -10.38 1.85 -8.51
N LYS A 66 -11.53 2.11 -9.14
CA LYS A 66 -11.97 1.38 -10.34
C LYS A 66 -11.16 1.73 -11.59
N SER A 67 -10.44 2.84 -11.60
CA SER A 67 -9.62 3.22 -12.76
C SER A 67 -8.40 2.32 -12.93
N GLU A 68 -7.94 1.64 -11.88
CA GLU A 68 -6.82 0.68 -11.94
C GLU A 68 -7.04 -0.46 -12.94
N ALA A 69 -8.27 -0.90 -13.16
CA ALA A 69 -8.60 -1.91 -14.17
C ALA A 69 -8.25 -1.45 -15.59
N LYS A 70 -8.34 -0.15 -15.87
CA LYS A 70 -8.12 0.43 -17.20
C LYS A 70 -6.72 1.03 -17.34
N ARG A 71 -6.25 1.73 -16.31
CA ARG A 71 -4.95 2.42 -16.31
C ARG A 71 -4.42 2.56 -14.88
N ASN A 72 -3.11 2.68 -14.74
CA ASN A 72 -2.49 2.96 -13.44
C ASN A 72 -3.03 4.27 -12.83
N ALA A 73 -3.44 4.21 -11.55
CA ALA A 73 -3.99 5.34 -10.81
C ALA A 73 -2.94 6.08 -9.96
N SER A 74 -1.67 6.10 -10.37
CA SER A 74 -0.60 6.83 -9.67
C SER A 74 -0.89 8.34 -9.51
N TRP A 75 -1.64 8.92 -10.45
CA TRP A 75 -2.10 10.30 -10.32
C TRP A 75 -2.91 10.55 -9.05
N ALA A 76 -3.77 9.59 -8.66
CA ALA A 76 -4.56 9.71 -7.43
C ALA A 76 -3.68 9.59 -6.19
N LEU A 77 -2.71 8.67 -6.19
CA LEU A 77 -1.72 8.59 -5.10
C LEU A 77 -0.94 9.89 -4.95
N LEU A 78 -0.49 10.50 -6.07
CA LEU A 78 0.21 11.77 -6.03
C LEU A 78 -0.66 12.90 -5.47
N LEU A 79 -1.95 12.95 -5.83
CA LEU A 79 -2.89 13.92 -5.25
C LEU A 79 -3.09 13.70 -3.74
N MET A 80 -3.23 12.44 -3.30
CA MET A 80 -3.39 12.10 -1.88
C MET A 80 -2.14 12.51 -1.09
N VAL A 81 -0.95 12.13 -1.55
CA VAL A 81 0.31 12.48 -0.89
C VAL A 81 0.52 14.01 -0.91
N GLY A 82 0.24 14.67 -2.04
CA GLY A 82 0.33 16.12 -2.16
C GLY A 82 -0.59 16.85 -1.18
N LEU A 83 -1.86 16.45 -1.09
CA LEU A 83 -2.83 17.01 -0.14
C LEU A 83 -2.38 16.83 1.31
N MET A 84 -1.97 15.61 1.68
CA MET A 84 -1.51 15.31 3.03
C MET A 84 -0.24 16.10 3.40
N THR A 85 0.72 16.19 2.46
CA THR A 85 1.97 16.95 2.65
C THR A 85 1.71 18.46 2.69
N TRP A 86 0.70 18.97 1.97
CA TRP A 86 0.27 20.36 2.06
C TRP A 86 -0.23 20.70 3.48
N VAL A 87 -1.04 19.83 4.08
CA VAL A 87 -1.59 20.04 5.44
C VAL A 87 -0.53 19.77 6.51
N SER A 88 0.29 18.75 6.33
CA SER A 88 1.37 18.36 7.24
C SER A 88 2.63 18.02 6.46
N PRO A 89 3.59 18.95 6.29
CA PRO A 89 4.80 18.70 5.49
C PRO A 89 5.60 17.48 5.94
N THR A 90 5.57 17.15 7.20
CA THR A 90 6.28 15.99 7.75
C THR A 90 5.62 14.66 7.41
N PHE A 91 4.37 14.66 6.87
CA PHE A 91 3.68 13.44 6.41
C PHE A 91 4.53 12.62 5.46
N ILE A 92 5.36 13.27 4.64
CA ILE A 92 6.25 12.60 3.69
C ILE A 92 7.19 11.60 4.38
N TYR A 93 7.60 11.83 5.63
CA TYR A 93 8.48 10.88 6.34
C TYR A 93 7.79 9.55 6.63
N GLY A 94 6.49 9.56 6.92
CA GLY A 94 5.70 8.32 7.06
C GLY A 94 5.61 7.54 5.75
N VAL A 95 5.42 8.25 4.63
CA VAL A 95 5.42 7.64 3.29
C VAL A 95 6.78 7.03 2.99
N LEU A 96 7.87 7.77 3.18
CA LEU A 96 9.24 7.28 2.95
C LEU A 96 9.57 6.07 3.83
N PHE A 97 9.14 6.09 5.09
CA PHE A 97 9.30 4.96 6.01
C PHE A 97 8.62 3.69 5.47
N ALA A 98 7.34 3.77 5.09
CA ALA A 98 6.61 2.65 4.55
C ALA A 98 7.25 2.11 3.26
N TYR A 99 7.60 3.00 2.32
CA TYR A 99 8.26 2.60 1.08
C TYR A 99 9.64 2.00 1.28
N PHE A 100 10.42 2.49 2.25
CA PHE A 100 11.72 1.88 2.58
C PHE A 100 11.56 0.40 2.91
N PHE A 101 10.64 0.03 3.79
CA PHE A 101 10.40 -1.37 4.15
C PHE A 101 9.81 -2.18 2.99
N ALA A 102 8.92 -1.60 2.19
CA ALA A 102 8.40 -2.25 0.99
C ALA A 102 9.53 -2.55 -0.01
N TRP A 103 10.46 -1.63 -0.24
CA TRP A 103 11.60 -1.83 -1.14
C TRP A 103 12.59 -2.86 -0.59
N VAL A 104 12.85 -2.88 0.71
CA VAL A 104 13.61 -3.97 1.34
C VAL A 104 12.94 -5.32 1.07
N GLY A 105 11.63 -5.41 1.23
CA GLY A 105 10.86 -6.62 0.94
C GLY A 105 11.01 -7.08 -0.51
N HIS A 106 10.77 -6.19 -1.46
CA HIS A 106 10.79 -6.53 -2.88
C HIS A 106 12.19 -6.74 -3.45
N PHE A 107 13.11 -5.81 -3.20
CA PHE A 107 14.41 -5.84 -3.87
C PHE A 107 15.43 -6.73 -3.18
N LEU A 108 15.38 -6.86 -1.84
CA LEU A 108 16.38 -7.63 -1.09
C LEU A 108 15.88 -9.02 -0.67
N ILE A 109 14.57 -9.24 -0.55
CA ILE A 109 14.02 -10.50 -0.06
C ILE A 109 13.35 -11.30 -1.18
N GLU A 110 12.40 -10.68 -1.93
CA GLU A 110 11.70 -11.36 -3.03
C GLU A 110 12.47 -11.33 -4.35
N HIS A 111 13.39 -10.38 -4.52
CA HIS A 111 14.13 -10.13 -5.78
C HIS A 111 13.20 -9.88 -6.97
N ASN A 112 12.08 -9.17 -6.73
CA ASN A 112 11.07 -8.83 -7.72
C ASN A 112 10.80 -7.32 -7.80
N ARG A 113 9.93 -6.92 -8.73
CA ARG A 113 9.50 -5.51 -8.86
C ARG A 113 8.16 -5.31 -8.14
N PRO A 114 8.02 -4.23 -7.34
CA PRO A 114 6.75 -3.91 -6.70
C PRO A 114 5.59 -3.79 -7.72
N ALA A 115 4.46 -4.43 -7.43
CA ALA A 115 3.23 -4.33 -8.22
C ALA A 115 2.70 -2.88 -8.33
N THR A 116 3.11 -2.00 -7.42
CA THR A 116 2.78 -0.56 -7.39
C THR A 116 3.09 0.15 -8.70
N PHE A 117 4.11 -0.27 -9.44
CA PHE A 117 4.43 0.34 -10.74
C PHE A 117 3.34 0.12 -11.80
N LYS A 118 2.52 -0.91 -11.67
CA LYS A 118 1.44 -1.24 -12.62
C LYS A 118 0.05 -1.02 -12.03
N TYR A 119 -0.12 -1.22 -10.71
CA TYR A 119 -1.38 -1.16 -9.97
C TYR A 119 -1.20 -0.39 -8.65
N THR A 120 -1.12 0.93 -8.70
CA THR A 120 -0.71 1.77 -7.58
C THR A 120 -1.68 1.72 -6.40
N LEU A 121 -2.97 1.99 -6.63
CA LEU A 121 -3.98 2.01 -5.57
C LEU A 121 -4.32 0.59 -5.09
N TRP A 122 -4.34 -0.38 -5.99
CA TRP A 122 -4.59 -1.76 -5.60
C TRP A 122 -3.43 -2.35 -4.80
N SER A 123 -2.18 -1.97 -5.08
CA SER A 123 -1.03 -2.35 -4.26
C SER A 123 -1.11 -1.73 -2.87
N LEU A 124 -1.45 -0.44 -2.79
CA LEU A 124 -1.67 0.23 -1.50
C LEU A 124 -2.79 -0.46 -0.68
N ALA A 125 -3.93 -0.76 -1.30
CA ALA A 125 -5.01 -1.50 -0.66
C ALA A 125 -4.58 -2.94 -0.29
N GLY A 126 -3.74 -3.57 -1.10
CA GLY A 126 -3.13 -4.87 -0.84
C GLY A 126 -2.27 -4.87 0.42
N ASP A 127 -1.42 -3.85 0.60
CA ASP A 127 -0.60 -3.69 1.80
C ASP A 127 -1.46 -3.61 3.07
N PHE A 128 -2.50 -2.79 3.06
CA PHE A 128 -3.41 -2.69 4.20
C PHE A 128 -4.19 -3.99 4.45
N LYS A 129 -4.65 -4.66 3.39
CA LYS A 129 -5.34 -5.96 3.50
C LYS A 129 -4.42 -7.03 4.06
N MET A 130 -3.19 -7.13 3.56
CA MET A 130 -2.17 -8.06 4.06
C MET A 130 -1.85 -7.78 5.53
N CYS A 131 -1.64 -6.52 5.91
CA CYS A 131 -1.41 -6.10 7.29
C CYS A 131 -2.59 -6.50 8.20
N ALA A 132 -3.84 -6.30 7.78
CA ALA A 132 -5.04 -6.68 8.52
C ALA A 132 -5.13 -8.21 8.71
N GLN A 133 -4.80 -9.00 7.69
CA GLN A 133 -4.74 -10.46 7.80
C GLN A 133 -3.63 -10.90 8.76
N MET A 134 -2.49 -10.23 8.75
CA MET A 134 -1.40 -10.52 9.70
C MET A 134 -1.81 -10.19 11.15
N TRP A 135 -2.59 -9.13 11.39
CA TRP A 135 -3.14 -8.86 12.73
C TRP A 135 -4.09 -9.95 13.23
N THR A 136 -4.75 -10.67 12.34
CA THR A 136 -5.59 -11.83 12.70
C THR A 136 -4.82 -13.16 12.76
N GLY A 137 -3.49 -13.12 12.72
CA GLY A 137 -2.62 -14.30 12.83
C GLY A 137 -2.36 -15.04 11.52
N GLN A 138 -2.84 -14.51 10.39
CA GLN A 138 -2.62 -15.11 9.06
C GLN A 138 -1.31 -14.61 8.42
N LEU A 139 -0.82 -15.29 7.39
CA LEU A 139 0.30 -14.88 6.55
C LEU A 139 1.67 -14.69 7.26
N TRP A 140 1.81 -15.12 8.50
CA TRP A 140 3.07 -15.01 9.25
C TRP A 140 4.13 -16.01 8.81
N THR A 141 3.73 -17.15 8.28
CA THR A 141 4.60 -18.26 7.87
C THR A 141 4.14 -18.81 6.52
N GLY A 142 4.92 -19.73 5.96
CA GLY A 142 4.58 -20.42 4.72
C GLY A 142 4.78 -19.59 3.45
N SER A 143 4.55 -20.24 2.32
CA SER A 143 4.54 -19.66 0.97
C SER A 143 3.12 -19.30 0.58
N THR A 144 2.94 -18.20 -0.15
CA THR A 144 1.65 -17.78 -0.71
C THR A 144 1.41 -18.31 -2.14
N LYS A 145 2.37 -19.08 -2.69
CA LYS A 145 2.24 -19.72 -4.01
C LYS A 145 1.48 -21.04 -3.97
N GLU A 146 1.20 -21.56 -2.78
CA GLU A 146 0.53 -22.85 -2.58
C GLU A 146 -0.96 -22.69 -2.19
N THR A 147 -1.48 -21.47 -2.18
CA THR A 147 -2.89 -21.14 -1.94
C THR A 147 -3.54 -20.62 -3.21
#